data_bbb984d1a03621960966fa7f18ef2640
#
_entry.id   bbb984d1a03621960966fa7f18ef2640
#
_cell.length_a   1.000
_cell.length_b   1.000
_cell.length_c   1.000
_cell.angle_alpha   90.00
_cell.angle_beta   90.00
_cell.angle_gamma   90.00
#
_symmetry.space_group_name_H-M   'P 1'
#
loop_
_entity.id
_entity.type
_entity.pdbx_description
1 polymer ?
#
loop_
_entity_poly.entity_id
_entity_poly.type
_entity_poly.pdbx_seq_one_letter_code
_entity_poly.pdbx_strand_id
1 'polypeptide(L)'
;MLSALSAHGAPVAAHWIADRQIVPSLLKYGTEHQKQEFLPKIARGKCYFGIGMSEPDSGSDLASVRTRATRVDGGWALTGTKVWTSGAHLAHAFIGLARTEPVDPDHRHAGLSQFIVDLRGSGVEIRPIISMNGAHHFNEVILDGAFVPDDMVFGEIGAGWTQVTSELAFERSGPERFLSTFPLLAACAADPEPEFGRLVARIAGLHHMSSAVAGALERHEPADVPAAVVKVLGTTTEGDIADHADLRGDPELAELVTRAVDQRPGFTLRGGTNEILRGVIARGLGLR
;
A
#
# COMPACT_ATOMS: atom_id res chain seq x y z
N MET A 1 5.87 -14.78 -10.78
CA MET A 1 5.10 -15.55 -9.77
C MET A 1 3.88 -14.77 -9.29
N LEU A 2 4.01 -13.56 -8.72
CA LEU A 2 2.88 -12.78 -8.20
C LEU A 2 1.80 -12.50 -9.26
N SER A 3 2.18 -12.12 -10.49
CA SER A 3 1.22 -11.91 -11.59
C SER A 3 0.38 -13.15 -11.89
N ALA A 4 0.98 -14.34 -11.88
CA ALA A 4 0.25 -15.59 -12.10
C ALA A 4 -0.73 -15.87 -10.95
N LEU A 5 -0.31 -15.68 -9.71
CA LEU A 5 -1.17 -15.85 -8.53
C LEU A 5 -2.36 -14.86 -8.57
N SER A 6 -2.10 -13.59 -8.86
CA SER A 6 -3.15 -12.56 -8.96
C SER A 6 -4.13 -12.82 -10.10
N ALA A 7 -3.64 -13.25 -11.27
CA ALA A 7 -4.48 -13.59 -12.42
C ALA A 7 -5.41 -14.78 -12.16
N HIS A 8 -5.06 -15.67 -11.23
CA HIS A 8 -5.89 -16.79 -10.78
C HIS A 8 -6.71 -16.49 -9.51
N GLY A 9 -6.74 -15.23 -9.07
CA GLY A 9 -7.51 -14.83 -7.89
C GLY A 9 -6.97 -15.39 -6.57
N ALA A 10 -5.68 -15.76 -6.50
CA ALA A 10 -5.09 -16.27 -5.28
C ALA A 10 -5.11 -15.23 -4.14
N PRO A 11 -5.36 -15.61 -2.86
CA PRO A 11 -5.46 -14.70 -1.73
C PRO A 11 -4.08 -14.23 -1.25
N VAL A 12 -3.39 -13.41 -2.02
CA VAL A 12 -2.03 -12.92 -1.72
C VAL A 12 -1.99 -11.72 -0.79
N ALA A 13 -3.14 -11.12 -0.45
CA ALA A 13 -3.22 -9.85 0.26
C ALA A 13 -2.55 -9.87 1.65
N ALA A 14 -2.66 -10.96 2.40
CA ALA A 14 -2.07 -11.06 3.74
C ALA A 14 -0.53 -10.98 3.73
N HIS A 15 0.10 -11.44 2.65
CA HIS A 15 1.55 -11.45 2.50
C HIS A 15 2.09 -10.28 1.69
N TRP A 16 1.24 -9.67 0.90
CA TRP A 16 1.61 -8.63 -0.05
C TRP A 16 2.33 -7.43 0.58
N ILE A 17 1.82 -6.87 1.69
CA ILE A 17 2.45 -5.73 2.36
C ILE A 17 3.85 -6.12 2.84
N ALA A 18 3.98 -7.28 3.49
CA ALA A 18 5.25 -7.76 4.01
C ALA A 18 6.28 -7.97 2.89
N ASP A 19 5.89 -8.61 1.79
CA ASP A 19 6.79 -8.96 0.68
C ASP A 19 7.15 -7.75 -0.19
N ARG A 20 6.16 -6.92 -0.56
CA ARG A 20 6.34 -5.86 -1.55
C ARG A 20 6.81 -4.53 -0.98
N GLN A 21 6.48 -4.23 0.26
CA GLN A 21 6.82 -2.95 0.89
C GLN A 21 7.84 -3.12 2.00
N ILE A 22 7.59 -4.04 2.94
CA ILE A 22 8.41 -4.17 4.13
C ILE A 22 9.77 -4.81 3.80
N VAL A 23 9.83 -5.88 3.00
CA VAL A 23 11.10 -6.54 2.65
C VAL A 23 12.06 -5.58 1.95
N PRO A 24 11.70 -4.87 0.86
CA PRO A 24 12.59 -3.88 0.25
C PRO A 24 13.04 -2.79 1.22
N SER A 25 12.13 -2.29 2.06
CA SER A 25 12.44 -1.26 3.04
C SER A 25 13.36 -1.75 4.14
N LEU A 26 13.14 -2.98 4.66
CA LEU A 26 14.04 -3.63 5.63
C LEU A 26 15.44 -3.83 5.04
N LEU A 27 15.55 -4.28 3.80
CA LEU A 27 16.85 -4.47 3.13
C LEU A 27 17.59 -3.15 3.00
N LYS A 28 16.89 -2.05 2.75
CA LYS A 28 17.47 -0.74 2.53
C LYS A 28 17.78 0.03 3.82
N TYR A 29 16.87 0.03 4.78
CA TYR A 29 16.92 0.89 5.97
C TYR A 29 17.00 0.14 7.29
N GLY A 30 16.66 -1.15 7.31
CA GLY A 30 16.67 -1.95 8.52
C GLY A 30 18.08 -2.19 9.06
N THR A 31 18.23 -2.25 10.39
CA THR A 31 19.44 -2.71 11.04
C THR A 31 19.65 -4.20 10.78
N GLU A 32 20.86 -4.71 10.98
CA GLU A 32 21.14 -6.15 10.85
C GLU A 32 20.29 -6.98 11.82
N HIS A 33 20.04 -6.46 13.03
CA HIS A 33 19.15 -7.09 14.00
C HIS A 33 17.73 -7.22 13.43
N GLN A 34 17.14 -6.11 12.91
CA GLN A 34 15.79 -6.11 12.30
C GLN A 34 15.70 -7.04 11.09
N LYS A 35 16.73 -7.06 10.23
CA LYS A 35 16.79 -7.97 9.08
C LYS A 35 16.80 -9.44 9.52
N GLN A 36 17.61 -9.80 10.49
CA GLN A 36 17.70 -11.17 11.02
C GLN A 36 16.42 -11.59 11.73
N GLU A 37 15.76 -10.66 12.43
CA GLU A 37 14.52 -10.90 13.13
C GLU A 37 13.33 -11.13 12.18
N PHE A 38 13.17 -10.28 11.16
CA PHE A 38 11.94 -10.24 10.36
C PHE A 38 12.03 -10.96 9.01
N LEU A 39 13.11 -10.80 8.25
CA LEU A 39 13.18 -11.33 6.88
C LEU A 39 12.96 -12.86 6.80
N PRO A 40 13.58 -13.70 7.66
CA PRO A 40 13.33 -15.13 7.59
C PRO A 40 11.89 -15.52 7.93
N LYS A 41 11.25 -14.78 8.83
CA LYS A 41 9.85 -15.03 9.23
C LYS A 41 8.89 -14.60 8.12
N ILE A 42 9.15 -13.46 7.47
CA ILE A 42 8.36 -12.98 6.32
C ILE A 42 8.48 -14.00 5.18
N ALA A 43 9.69 -14.42 4.81
CA ALA A 43 9.92 -15.37 3.72
C ALA A 43 9.21 -16.72 3.93
N ARG A 44 8.99 -17.13 5.19
CA ARG A 44 8.24 -18.35 5.54
C ARG A 44 6.73 -18.13 5.69
N GLY A 45 6.22 -16.92 5.46
CA GLY A 45 4.80 -16.57 5.70
C GLY A 45 4.39 -16.62 7.18
N LYS A 46 5.33 -16.44 8.11
CA LYS A 46 5.11 -16.50 9.57
C LYS A 46 5.09 -15.12 10.25
N CYS A 47 5.37 -14.07 9.50
CA CYS A 47 5.29 -12.70 9.99
C CYS A 47 4.59 -11.84 8.95
N TYR A 48 3.47 -11.27 9.35
CA TYR A 48 2.71 -10.31 8.56
C TYR A 48 2.93 -8.92 9.12
N PHE A 49 2.99 -7.95 8.22
CA PHE A 49 3.15 -6.55 8.55
C PHE A 49 1.96 -5.73 8.07
N GLY A 50 1.68 -4.65 8.79
CA GLY A 50 0.85 -3.55 8.35
C GLY A 50 1.69 -2.31 8.06
N ILE A 51 1.03 -1.26 7.55
CA ILE A 51 1.61 0.07 7.37
C ILE A 51 0.67 1.08 8.01
N GLY A 52 1.19 1.88 8.94
CA GLY A 52 0.46 2.90 9.67
C GLY A 52 0.92 4.31 9.28
N MET A 53 0.43 4.80 8.13
CA MET A 53 0.75 6.14 7.64
C MET A 53 -0.40 7.11 7.87
N SER A 54 -1.57 6.83 7.29
CA SER A 54 -2.74 7.70 7.32
C SER A 54 -3.32 7.86 8.72
N GLU A 55 -3.88 9.04 8.98
CA GLU A 55 -4.61 9.39 10.22
C GLU A 55 -6.00 9.93 9.85
N PRO A 56 -6.93 10.09 10.81
CA PRO A 56 -8.26 10.62 10.51
C PRO A 56 -8.25 11.92 9.70
N ASP A 57 -7.30 12.81 9.98
CA ASP A 57 -7.15 14.11 9.34
C ASP A 57 -6.00 14.18 8.32
N SER A 58 -5.29 13.08 8.07
CA SER A 58 -4.08 13.04 7.24
C SER A 58 -4.02 11.78 6.39
N GLY A 59 -4.35 11.91 5.12
CA GLY A 59 -4.22 10.85 4.11
C GLY A 59 -3.35 11.31 2.94
N SER A 60 -3.94 12.03 1.98
CA SER A 60 -3.21 12.58 0.82
C SER A 60 -2.17 13.62 1.23
N ASP A 61 -2.43 14.42 2.26
CA ASP A 61 -1.44 15.31 2.90
C ASP A 61 -0.74 14.59 4.06
N LEU A 62 0.10 13.62 3.73
CA LEU A 62 0.81 12.81 4.72
C LEU A 62 1.77 13.63 5.59
N ALA A 63 2.25 14.77 5.10
CA ALA A 63 3.08 15.69 5.88
C ALA A 63 2.33 16.34 7.07
N SER A 64 1.01 16.22 7.14
CA SER A 64 0.18 16.70 8.26
C SER A 64 -0.01 15.68 9.40
N VAL A 65 0.66 14.54 9.37
CA VAL A 65 0.64 13.51 10.43
C VAL A 65 0.90 14.12 11.81
N ARG A 66 0.07 13.72 12.78
CA ARG A 66 0.08 14.22 14.17
C ARG A 66 0.45 13.16 15.20
N THR A 67 0.45 11.87 14.87
CA THR A 67 0.98 10.82 15.77
C THR A 67 2.35 11.24 16.23
N ARG A 68 2.56 11.26 17.55
CA ARG A 68 3.77 11.74 18.19
C ARG A 68 4.54 10.57 18.78
N ALA A 69 5.84 10.58 18.60
CA ALA A 69 6.80 9.73 19.30
C ALA A 69 7.57 10.58 20.31
N THR A 70 7.43 10.28 21.58
CA THR A 70 8.10 10.97 22.68
C THR A 70 9.23 10.10 23.21
N ARG A 71 10.42 10.67 23.35
CA ARG A 71 11.58 9.95 23.93
C ARG A 71 11.29 9.56 25.38
N VAL A 72 11.53 8.29 25.71
CA VAL A 72 11.44 7.73 27.06
C VAL A 72 12.67 6.86 27.33
N ASP A 73 12.82 6.36 28.53
CA ASP A 73 13.94 5.48 28.89
C ASP A 73 13.90 4.18 28.06
N GLY A 74 15.00 3.88 27.37
CA GLY A 74 15.17 2.70 26.52
C GLY A 74 14.38 2.69 25.21
N GLY A 75 13.68 3.80 24.84
CA GLY A 75 12.90 3.82 23.59
C GLY A 75 12.01 5.04 23.41
N TRP A 76 10.86 4.81 22.81
CA TRP A 76 9.89 5.83 22.41
C TRP A 76 8.48 5.43 22.83
N ALA A 77 7.69 6.38 23.29
CA ALA A 77 6.26 6.23 23.54
C ALA A 77 5.49 6.89 22.39
N LEU A 78 4.71 6.10 21.63
CA LEU A 78 3.91 6.58 20.51
C LEU A 78 2.49 6.84 20.95
N THR A 79 1.96 8.04 20.60
CA THR A 79 0.58 8.44 20.90
C THR A 79 -0.06 9.06 19.68
N GLY A 80 -1.21 8.51 19.26
CA GLY A 80 -1.97 8.96 18.09
C GLY A 80 -2.87 7.86 17.55
N THR A 81 -3.48 8.10 16.40
CA THR A 81 -4.41 7.16 15.78
C THR A 81 -4.06 7.00 14.29
N LYS A 82 -3.87 5.77 13.86
CA LYS A 82 -3.70 5.42 12.45
C LYS A 82 -4.99 4.81 11.91
N VAL A 83 -5.33 5.13 10.65
CA VAL A 83 -6.53 4.60 10.00
C VAL A 83 -6.18 3.93 8.68
N TRP A 84 -7.10 3.12 8.19
CA TRP A 84 -6.96 2.38 6.93
C TRP A 84 -5.79 1.40 6.92
N THR A 85 -5.34 0.95 8.11
CA THR A 85 -4.27 -0.04 8.22
C THR A 85 -4.78 -1.40 7.80
N SER A 86 -4.40 -1.80 6.58
CA SER A 86 -4.83 -3.07 5.98
C SER A 86 -4.34 -4.25 6.82
N GLY A 87 -5.25 -5.14 7.20
CA GLY A 87 -4.93 -6.39 7.87
C GLY A 87 -4.28 -6.27 9.25
N ALA A 88 -4.33 -5.10 9.93
CA ALA A 88 -3.68 -4.91 11.23
C ALA A 88 -4.12 -5.95 12.27
N HIS A 89 -5.39 -6.38 12.25
CA HIS A 89 -5.92 -7.40 13.15
C HIS A 89 -5.29 -8.81 12.94
N LEU A 90 -4.62 -9.04 11.81
CA LEU A 90 -3.90 -10.27 11.48
C LEU A 90 -2.38 -10.08 11.53
N ALA A 91 -1.90 -8.85 11.49
CA ALA A 91 -0.48 -8.53 11.43
C ALA A 91 0.18 -8.69 12.82
N HIS A 92 1.49 -8.88 12.81
CA HIS A 92 2.31 -8.98 14.02
C HIS A 92 2.85 -7.61 14.39
N ALA A 93 3.28 -6.87 13.39
CA ALA A 93 3.83 -5.53 13.55
C ALA A 93 3.36 -4.63 12.41
N PHE A 94 3.55 -3.32 12.56
CA PHE A 94 3.43 -2.40 11.44
C PHE A 94 4.56 -1.36 11.49
N ILE A 95 4.91 -0.80 10.32
CA ILE A 95 5.77 0.38 10.26
C ILE A 95 4.86 1.61 10.39
N GLY A 96 5.00 2.31 11.52
CA GLY A 96 4.23 3.51 11.83
C GLY A 96 5.05 4.77 11.59
N LEU A 97 4.46 5.77 10.92
CA LEU A 97 5.04 7.11 10.77
C LEU A 97 4.58 7.99 11.93
N ALA A 98 5.53 8.62 12.62
CA ALA A 98 5.25 9.52 13.73
C ALA A 98 6.18 10.74 13.72
N ARG A 99 5.78 11.79 14.43
CA ARG A 99 6.62 12.96 14.66
C ARG A 99 7.46 12.78 15.90
N THR A 100 8.75 12.93 15.74
CA THR A 100 9.73 13.02 16.81
C THR A 100 10.05 14.45 17.18
N GLU A 101 9.66 15.42 16.34
CA GLU A 101 9.83 16.86 16.54
C GLU A 101 8.53 17.60 16.20
N PRO A 102 8.30 18.80 16.76
CA PRO A 102 7.19 19.66 16.37
C PRO A 102 7.20 19.97 14.86
N VAL A 103 6.02 20.26 14.31
CA VAL A 103 5.90 20.68 12.91
C VAL A 103 6.63 22.00 12.71
N ASP A 104 7.58 22.01 11.78
CA ASP A 104 8.16 23.24 11.24
C ASP A 104 7.33 23.66 10.02
N PRO A 105 6.68 24.84 10.02
CA PRO A 105 5.86 25.31 8.90
C PRO A 105 6.64 25.48 7.59
N ASP A 106 7.93 25.82 7.69
CA ASP A 106 8.80 26.02 6.53
C ASP A 106 9.39 24.71 6.00
N HIS A 107 9.49 23.70 6.88
CA HIS A 107 10.02 22.37 6.57
C HIS A 107 9.09 21.24 7.02
N ARG A 108 7.86 21.21 6.51
CA ARG A 108 6.76 20.30 6.94
C ARG A 108 7.13 18.82 6.96
N HIS A 109 8.11 18.40 6.17
CA HIS A 109 8.59 17.03 6.09
C HIS A 109 9.64 16.65 7.14
N ALA A 110 10.23 17.65 7.82
CA ALA A 110 11.20 17.42 8.89
C ALA A 110 10.52 16.82 10.13
N GLY A 111 11.33 16.20 10.99
CA GLY A 111 10.85 15.62 12.26
C GLY A 111 9.91 14.41 12.13
N LEU A 112 9.81 13.83 10.95
CA LEU A 112 9.08 12.57 10.72
C LEU A 112 10.04 11.39 10.84
N SER A 113 9.62 10.35 11.55
CA SER A 113 10.39 9.11 11.77
C SER A 113 9.50 7.89 11.65
N GLN A 114 10.08 6.75 11.35
CA GLN A 114 9.35 5.48 11.26
C GLN A 114 9.75 4.54 12.40
N PHE A 115 8.79 3.74 12.84
CA PHE A 115 8.94 2.81 13.96
C PHE A 115 8.32 1.46 13.62
N ILE A 116 9.00 0.38 13.96
CA ILE A 116 8.41 -0.97 13.95
C ILE A 116 7.66 -1.15 15.27
N VAL A 117 6.35 -1.15 15.21
CA VAL A 117 5.47 -1.25 16.38
C VAL A 117 4.88 -2.65 16.46
N ASP A 118 5.02 -3.31 17.60
CA ASP A 118 4.32 -4.56 17.89
C ASP A 118 2.82 -4.29 18.07
N LEU A 119 2.00 -4.84 17.20
CA LEU A 119 0.55 -4.67 17.21
C LEU A 119 -0.15 -5.40 18.37
N ARG A 120 0.58 -6.23 19.12
CA ARG A 120 0.10 -6.93 20.31
C ARG A 120 0.66 -6.32 21.61
N GLY A 121 1.48 -5.26 21.46
CA GLY A 121 2.11 -4.57 22.58
C GLY A 121 1.11 -3.78 23.44
N SER A 122 1.52 -3.46 24.66
CA SER A 122 0.75 -2.57 25.54
C SER A 122 0.59 -1.19 24.93
N GLY A 123 -0.58 -0.58 25.10
CA GLY A 123 -0.90 0.73 24.53
C GLY A 123 -1.27 0.70 23.03
N VAL A 124 -1.51 -0.50 22.47
CA VAL A 124 -2.02 -0.66 21.11
C VAL A 124 -3.43 -1.24 21.14
N GLU A 125 -4.38 -0.54 20.53
CA GLU A 125 -5.75 -1.02 20.35
C GLU A 125 -6.07 -1.03 18.85
N ILE A 126 -6.63 -2.15 18.36
CA ILE A 126 -7.02 -2.32 16.96
C ILE A 126 -8.53 -2.39 16.87
N ARG A 127 -9.14 -1.50 16.10
CA ARG A 127 -10.58 -1.46 15.86
C ARG A 127 -10.90 -1.72 14.39
N PRO A 128 -11.95 -2.49 14.08
CA PRO A 128 -12.33 -2.76 12.70
C PRO A 128 -12.89 -1.51 12.02
N ILE A 129 -12.52 -1.31 10.76
CA ILE A 129 -13.22 -0.42 9.82
C ILE A 129 -13.91 -1.32 8.81
N ILE A 130 -15.25 -1.35 8.86
CA ILE A 130 -16.04 -2.15 7.94
C ILE A 130 -16.27 -1.35 6.66
N SER A 131 -15.87 -1.93 5.53
CA SER A 131 -16.03 -1.32 4.20
C SER A 131 -17.49 -1.39 3.72
N MET A 132 -17.83 -0.63 2.68
CA MET A 132 -19.19 -0.57 2.09
C MET A 132 -19.74 -1.96 1.70
N ASN A 133 -18.85 -2.87 1.30
CA ASN A 133 -19.17 -4.25 0.94
C ASN A 133 -19.29 -5.20 2.16
N GLY A 134 -19.28 -4.67 3.39
CA GLY A 134 -19.33 -5.45 4.62
C GLY A 134 -18.01 -6.14 5.02
N ALA A 135 -16.94 -6.00 4.23
CA ALA A 135 -15.66 -6.65 4.51
C ALA A 135 -14.87 -5.94 5.62
N HIS A 136 -14.29 -6.73 6.53
CA HIS A 136 -13.30 -6.26 7.51
C HIS A 136 -11.89 -6.45 6.92
N HIS A 137 -11.42 -5.43 6.20
CA HIS A 137 -10.07 -5.41 5.66
C HIS A 137 -9.19 -4.34 6.32
N PHE A 138 -9.79 -3.21 6.64
CA PHE A 138 -9.10 -2.07 7.23
C PHE A 138 -9.31 -1.98 8.73
N ASN A 139 -8.39 -1.27 9.38
CA ASN A 139 -8.44 -1.07 10.82
C ASN A 139 -8.03 0.37 11.18
N GLU A 140 -8.60 0.85 12.27
CA GLU A 140 -8.05 1.91 13.07
C GLU A 140 -7.08 1.29 14.08
N VAL A 141 -5.90 1.88 14.24
CA VAL A 141 -4.89 1.48 15.22
C VAL A 141 -4.65 2.67 16.14
N ILE A 142 -5.08 2.54 17.39
CA ILE A 142 -4.92 3.55 18.43
C ILE A 142 -3.65 3.23 19.20
N LEU A 143 -2.78 4.23 19.32
CA LEU A 143 -1.54 4.19 20.07
C LEU A 143 -1.70 5.09 21.30
N ASP A 144 -1.73 4.51 22.48
CA ASP A 144 -1.83 5.22 23.76
C ASP A 144 -0.58 4.96 24.60
N GLY A 145 0.47 5.72 24.31
CA GLY A 145 1.78 5.51 24.91
C GLY A 145 2.43 4.18 24.50
N ALA A 146 2.12 3.67 23.31
CA ALA A 146 2.67 2.40 22.83
C ALA A 146 4.20 2.46 22.81
N PHE A 147 4.83 1.59 23.59
CA PHE A 147 6.29 1.58 23.74
C PHE A 147 6.96 0.90 22.54
N VAL A 148 7.97 1.58 22.00
CA VAL A 148 8.82 1.05 20.95
C VAL A 148 10.27 1.15 21.40
N PRO A 149 11.00 0.04 21.59
CA PRO A 149 12.39 0.05 22.02
C PRO A 149 13.30 0.65 20.93
N ASP A 150 14.48 1.11 21.36
CA ASP A 150 15.43 1.80 20.47
C ASP A 150 15.85 0.98 19.25
N ASP A 151 15.98 -0.32 19.39
CA ASP A 151 16.34 -1.25 18.31
C ASP A 151 15.21 -1.48 17.30
N MET A 152 13.99 -0.99 17.59
CA MET A 152 12.83 -1.01 16.69
C MET A 152 12.54 0.36 16.05
N VAL A 153 13.40 1.36 16.24
CA VAL A 153 13.41 2.54 15.36
C VAL A 153 13.77 2.08 13.96
N PHE A 154 12.96 2.45 12.97
CA PHE A 154 13.16 2.01 11.59
C PHE A 154 13.89 3.09 10.78
N GLY A 155 15.11 2.76 10.34
CA GLY A 155 16.02 3.71 9.69
C GLY A 155 16.52 4.79 10.65
N GLU A 156 16.64 6.03 10.19
CA GLU A 156 17.17 7.15 10.94
C GLU A 156 16.04 8.05 11.46
N ILE A 157 16.19 8.55 12.69
CA ILE A 157 15.30 9.57 13.26
C ILE A 157 15.35 10.84 12.40
N GLY A 158 14.19 11.38 12.06
CA GLY A 158 14.04 12.54 11.18
C GLY A 158 14.03 12.23 9.68
N ALA A 159 14.42 11.02 9.26
CA ALA A 159 14.47 10.62 7.85
C ALA A 159 13.16 9.97 7.33
N GLY A 160 12.11 9.92 8.13
CA GLY A 160 10.87 9.20 7.84
C GLY A 160 10.20 9.60 6.52
N TRP A 161 10.27 10.87 6.13
CA TRP A 161 9.71 11.32 4.83
C TRP A 161 10.44 10.68 3.64
N THR A 162 11.77 10.71 3.66
CA THR A 162 12.59 10.09 2.59
C THR A 162 12.35 8.58 2.52
N GLN A 163 12.24 7.93 3.67
CA GLN A 163 11.99 6.48 3.74
C GLN A 163 10.62 6.14 3.14
N VAL A 164 9.53 6.79 3.59
CA VAL A 164 8.17 6.57 3.08
C VAL A 164 8.10 6.79 1.57
N THR A 165 8.66 7.89 1.06
CA THR A 165 8.59 8.19 -0.37
C THR A 165 9.34 7.17 -1.21
N SER A 166 10.43 6.59 -0.71
CA SER A 166 11.19 5.57 -1.44
C SER A 166 10.50 4.21 -1.56
N GLU A 167 9.51 3.93 -0.71
CA GLU A 167 8.72 2.67 -0.74
C GLU A 167 7.63 2.70 -1.82
N LEU A 168 7.20 3.89 -2.20
CA LEU A 168 6.00 4.08 -3.02
C LEU A 168 6.15 3.52 -4.45
N ALA A 169 7.36 3.47 -5.00
CA ALA A 169 7.59 2.90 -6.32
C ALA A 169 7.33 1.38 -6.32
N PHE A 170 7.71 0.67 -5.26
CA PHE A 170 7.43 -0.76 -5.10
C PHE A 170 5.94 -1.03 -4.93
N GLU A 171 5.24 -0.19 -4.17
CA GLU A 171 3.82 -0.30 -3.94
C GLU A 171 2.99 -0.05 -5.21
N ARG A 172 3.36 0.96 -6.01
CA ARG A 172 2.52 1.48 -7.10
C ARG A 172 2.59 0.68 -8.38
N SER A 173 3.67 -0.07 -8.61
CA SER A 173 3.93 -0.72 -9.90
C SER A 173 3.56 -2.19 -9.98
N GLY A 174 3.11 -2.80 -8.90
CA GLY A 174 2.83 -4.23 -8.83
C GLY A 174 1.59 -4.66 -9.63
N PRO A 175 1.52 -5.96 -9.99
CA PRO A 175 0.40 -6.52 -10.76
C PRO A 175 -0.94 -6.43 -10.04
N GLU A 176 -0.96 -6.31 -8.73
CA GLU A 176 -2.15 -6.08 -7.91
C GLU A 176 -2.82 -4.73 -8.16
N ARG A 177 -2.21 -3.87 -8.98
CA ARG A 177 -2.78 -2.58 -9.37
C ARG A 177 -3.56 -2.63 -10.68
N PHE A 178 -3.59 -3.80 -11.35
CA PHE A 178 -4.33 -3.98 -12.60
C PHE A 178 -4.84 -5.41 -12.84
N LEU A 179 -4.58 -6.36 -11.92
CA LEU A 179 -5.03 -7.76 -12.05
C LEU A 179 -6.07 -8.17 -11.02
N SER A 180 -6.52 -7.30 -10.11
CA SER A 180 -7.54 -7.69 -9.12
C SER A 180 -8.90 -8.01 -9.76
N THR A 181 -9.23 -7.39 -10.90
CA THR A 181 -10.43 -7.69 -11.69
C THR A 181 -10.17 -8.60 -12.89
N PHE A 182 -8.94 -9.10 -13.06
CA PHE A 182 -8.60 -9.97 -14.17
C PHE A 182 -9.41 -11.27 -14.24
N PRO A 183 -9.73 -11.96 -13.12
CA PRO A 183 -10.61 -13.13 -13.17
C PRO A 183 -11.98 -12.82 -13.77
N LEU A 184 -12.54 -11.64 -13.48
CA LEU A 184 -13.79 -11.18 -14.09
C LEU A 184 -13.63 -10.93 -15.58
N LEU A 185 -12.56 -10.24 -16.00
CA LEU A 185 -12.26 -10.03 -17.41
C LEU A 185 -12.10 -11.37 -18.16
N ALA A 186 -11.40 -12.34 -17.57
CA ALA A 186 -11.22 -13.67 -18.16
C ALA A 186 -12.55 -14.42 -18.32
N ALA A 187 -13.47 -14.27 -17.38
CA ALA A 187 -14.81 -14.86 -17.47
C ALA A 187 -15.64 -14.23 -18.61
N CYS A 188 -15.46 -12.94 -18.89
CA CYS A 188 -16.09 -12.26 -20.03
C CYS A 188 -15.62 -12.76 -21.41
N ALA A 189 -14.54 -13.55 -21.47
CA ALA A 189 -13.99 -14.05 -22.74
C ALA A 189 -14.88 -15.09 -23.45
N ALA A 190 -15.89 -15.63 -22.77
CA ALA A 190 -16.85 -16.58 -23.36
C ALA A 190 -17.69 -15.96 -24.50
N ASP A 191 -17.95 -14.64 -24.40
CA ASP A 191 -18.68 -13.87 -25.42
C ASP A 191 -17.98 -12.51 -25.61
N PRO A 192 -16.90 -12.42 -26.40
CA PRO A 192 -16.07 -11.23 -26.48
C PRO A 192 -16.70 -10.15 -27.38
N GLU A 193 -16.79 -8.94 -26.82
CA GLU A 193 -17.18 -7.71 -27.51
C GLU A 193 -15.95 -6.85 -27.86
N PRO A 194 -16.07 -5.83 -28.74
CA PRO A 194 -14.94 -4.95 -29.08
C PRO A 194 -14.28 -4.29 -27.86
N GLU A 195 -15.05 -3.92 -26.82
CA GLU A 195 -14.53 -3.35 -25.58
C GLU A 195 -13.68 -4.36 -24.80
N PHE A 196 -14.05 -5.63 -24.77
CA PHE A 196 -13.22 -6.69 -24.20
C PHE A 196 -11.81 -6.69 -24.79
N GLY A 197 -11.69 -6.60 -26.14
CA GLY A 197 -10.38 -6.52 -26.80
C GLY A 197 -9.55 -5.31 -26.37
N ARG A 198 -10.18 -4.15 -26.15
CA ARG A 198 -9.49 -2.96 -25.63
C ARG A 198 -8.99 -3.16 -24.18
N LEU A 199 -9.80 -3.75 -23.33
CA LEU A 199 -9.42 -4.04 -21.95
C LEU A 199 -8.25 -5.03 -21.89
N VAL A 200 -8.27 -6.08 -22.72
CA VAL A 200 -7.15 -7.04 -22.85
C VAL A 200 -5.88 -6.34 -23.31
N ALA A 201 -5.95 -5.46 -24.31
CA ALA A 201 -4.79 -4.70 -24.79
C ALA A 201 -4.22 -3.78 -23.71
N ARG A 202 -5.08 -3.14 -22.89
CA ARG A 202 -4.65 -2.31 -21.76
C ARG A 202 -3.95 -3.15 -20.68
N ILE A 203 -4.48 -4.31 -20.31
CA ILE A 203 -3.84 -5.22 -19.36
C ILE A 203 -2.47 -5.69 -19.87
N ALA A 204 -2.36 -6.04 -21.15
CA ALA A 204 -1.09 -6.42 -21.77
C ALA A 204 -0.06 -5.28 -21.70
N GLY A 205 -0.46 -4.06 -22.05
CA GLY A 205 0.39 -2.87 -21.94
C GLY A 205 0.83 -2.59 -20.50
N LEU A 206 -0.08 -2.68 -19.54
CA LEU A 206 0.20 -2.51 -18.11
C LEU A 206 1.17 -3.57 -17.58
N HIS A 207 1.05 -4.82 -18.02
CA HIS A 207 1.99 -5.87 -17.66
C HIS A 207 3.42 -5.55 -18.13
N HIS A 208 3.59 -5.09 -19.37
CA HIS A 208 4.89 -4.66 -19.88
C HIS A 208 5.44 -3.45 -19.12
N MET A 209 4.61 -2.45 -18.83
CA MET A 209 5.02 -1.29 -18.05
C MET A 209 5.44 -1.67 -16.62
N SER A 210 4.66 -2.52 -15.94
CA SER A 210 4.99 -3.02 -14.61
C SER A 210 6.32 -3.79 -14.61
N SER A 211 6.56 -4.61 -15.61
CA SER A 211 7.81 -5.35 -15.77
C SER A 211 9.00 -4.41 -16.02
N ALA A 212 8.82 -3.36 -16.81
CA ALA A 212 9.86 -2.36 -17.06
C ALA A 212 10.21 -1.58 -15.76
N VAL A 213 9.19 -1.23 -14.96
CA VAL A 213 9.40 -0.59 -13.64
C VAL A 213 10.16 -1.53 -12.70
N ALA A 214 9.80 -2.81 -12.65
CA ALA A 214 10.52 -3.79 -11.83
C ALA A 214 11.99 -3.89 -12.23
N GLY A 215 12.30 -3.93 -13.53
CA GLY A 215 13.68 -3.91 -14.02
C GLY A 215 14.45 -2.62 -13.69
N ALA A 216 13.80 -1.45 -13.72
CA ALA A 216 14.41 -0.19 -13.29
C ALA A 216 14.75 -0.22 -11.79
N LEU A 217 13.83 -0.69 -10.95
CA LEU A 217 14.04 -0.84 -9.50
C LEU A 217 15.19 -1.81 -9.20
N GLU A 218 15.31 -2.92 -9.94
CA GLU A 218 16.42 -3.87 -9.81
C GLU A 218 17.78 -3.23 -10.11
N ARG A 219 17.81 -2.31 -11.09
CA ARG A 219 19.01 -1.54 -11.45
C ARG A 219 19.23 -0.29 -10.58
N HIS A 220 18.41 -0.09 -9.55
CA HIS A 220 18.42 1.11 -8.69
C HIS A 220 18.21 2.44 -9.46
N GLU A 221 17.48 2.39 -10.56
CA GLU A 221 17.11 3.56 -11.35
C GLU A 221 15.84 4.24 -10.80
N PRO A 222 15.68 5.57 -10.97
CA PRO A 222 14.46 6.26 -10.57
C PRO A 222 13.21 5.69 -11.27
N ALA A 223 12.20 5.31 -10.50
CA ALA A 223 11.00 4.66 -11.02
C ALA A 223 9.68 5.28 -10.52
N ASP A 224 9.71 6.37 -9.78
CA ASP A 224 8.52 6.97 -9.15
C ASP A 224 7.45 7.38 -10.16
N VAL A 225 7.86 8.05 -11.25
CA VAL A 225 6.94 8.53 -12.30
C VAL A 225 6.37 7.36 -13.09
N PRO A 226 7.18 6.43 -13.64
CA PRO A 226 6.64 5.22 -14.29
C PRO A 226 5.73 4.40 -13.40
N ALA A 227 6.08 4.21 -12.12
CA ALA A 227 5.24 3.50 -11.17
C ALA A 227 3.90 4.20 -10.93
N ALA A 228 3.90 5.55 -10.81
CA ALA A 228 2.68 6.33 -10.70
C ALA A 228 1.79 6.18 -11.95
N VAL A 229 2.37 6.15 -13.15
CA VAL A 229 1.63 5.91 -14.41
C VAL A 229 0.98 4.53 -14.39
N VAL A 230 1.73 3.47 -14.05
CA VAL A 230 1.18 2.10 -13.93
C VAL A 230 0.00 2.07 -12.98
N LYS A 231 0.13 2.71 -11.80
CA LYS A 231 -0.96 2.75 -10.81
C LYS A 231 -2.20 3.48 -11.33
N VAL A 232 -2.03 4.67 -11.90
CA VAL A 232 -3.18 5.46 -12.41
C VAL A 232 -3.90 4.72 -13.52
N LEU A 233 -3.18 4.22 -14.51
CA LEU A 233 -3.78 3.51 -15.63
C LEU A 233 -4.34 2.14 -15.20
N GLY A 234 -3.63 1.43 -14.34
CA GLY A 234 -4.02 0.11 -13.85
C GLY A 234 -5.33 0.16 -13.07
N THR A 235 -5.40 1.00 -12.05
CA THR A 235 -6.61 1.10 -11.22
C THR A 235 -7.81 1.70 -11.95
N THR A 236 -7.58 2.52 -12.99
CA THR A 236 -8.64 2.95 -13.89
C THR A 236 -9.13 1.76 -14.72
N THR A 237 -8.22 0.93 -15.24
CA THR A 237 -8.58 -0.26 -16.01
C THR A 237 -9.35 -1.29 -15.16
N GLU A 238 -9.01 -1.46 -13.88
CA GLU A 238 -9.77 -2.31 -12.94
C GLU A 238 -11.22 -1.83 -12.81
N GLY A 239 -11.42 -0.52 -12.69
CA GLY A 239 -12.76 0.07 -12.65
C GLY A 239 -13.53 -0.12 -13.96
N ASP A 240 -12.88 0.10 -15.10
CA ASP A 240 -13.51 -0.07 -16.42
C ASP A 240 -13.88 -1.53 -16.70
N ILE A 241 -13.12 -2.51 -16.20
CA ILE A 241 -13.47 -3.94 -16.26
C ILE A 241 -14.74 -4.22 -15.45
N ALA A 242 -14.83 -3.67 -14.23
CA ALA A 242 -16.01 -3.84 -13.39
C ALA A 242 -17.26 -3.24 -14.07
N ASP A 243 -17.15 -2.01 -14.59
CA ASP A 243 -18.24 -1.31 -15.29
C ASP A 243 -18.67 -2.06 -16.57
N HIS A 244 -17.70 -2.55 -17.37
CA HIS A 244 -18.00 -3.32 -18.58
C HIS A 244 -18.77 -4.60 -18.27
N ALA A 245 -18.33 -5.36 -17.26
CA ALA A 245 -18.99 -6.60 -16.88
C ALA A 245 -20.39 -6.36 -16.27
N ASP A 246 -20.56 -5.28 -15.49
CA ASP A 246 -21.85 -4.89 -14.92
C ASP A 246 -22.88 -4.53 -16.01
N LEU A 247 -22.45 -3.75 -16.99
CA LEU A 247 -23.30 -3.33 -18.12
C LEU A 247 -23.74 -4.50 -19.02
N ARG A 248 -22.99 -5.60 -19.06
CA ARG A 248 -23.38 -6.80 -19.79
C ARG A 248 -24.57 -7.52 -19.17
N GLY A 249 -24.70 -7.42 -17.84
CA GLY A 249 -25.83 -8.03 -17.12
C GLY A 249 -25.86 -9.55 -17.17
N ASP A 250 -24.69 -10.22 -17.32
CA ASP A 250 -24.59 -11.68 -17.39
C ASP A 250 -24.90 -12.30 -16.01
N PRO A 251 -25.99 -13.10 -15.88
CA PRO A 251 -26.37 -13.69 -14.60
C PRO A 251 -25.33 -14.69 -14.06
N GLU A 252 -24.55 -15.34 -14.94
CA GLU A 252 -23.54 -16.32 -14.53
C GLU A 252 -22.34 -15.62 -13.86
N LEU A 253 -22.13 -14.34 -14.14
CA LEU A 253 -21.06 -13.52 -13.58
C LEU A 253 -21.50 -12.65 -12.39
N ALA A 254 -22.79 -12.67 -12.01
CA ALA A 254 -23.38 -11.74 -11.05
C ALA A 254 -22.60 -11.62 -9.73
N GLU A 255 -22.09 -12.73 -9.18
CA GLU A 255 -21.30 -12.70 -7.94
C GLU A 255 -19.94 -12.00 -8.13
N LEU A 256 -19.23 -12.29 -9.22
CA LEU A 256 -17.94 -11.65 -9.54
C LEU A 256 -18.13 -10.16 -9.83
N VAL A 257 -19.18 -9.81 -10.56
CA VAL A 257 -19.55 -8.42 -10.88
C VAL A 257 -19.86 -7.65 -9.60
N THR A 258 -20.72 -8.17 -8.74
CA THR A 258 -21.07 -7.52 -7.47
C THR A 258 -19.81 -7.24 -6.65
N ARG A 259 -18.91 -8.21 -6.51
CA ARG A 259 -17.66 -8.05 -5.77
C ARG A 259 -16.75 -6.98 -6.39
N ALA A 260 -16.66 -6.92 -7.72
CA ALA A 260 -15.83 -5.94 -8.42
C ALA A 260 -16.40 -4.53 -8.30
N VAL A 261 -17.72 -4.37 -8.47
CA VAL A 261 -18.44 -3.08 -8.34
C VAL A 261 -18.34 -2.54 -6.91
N ASP A 262 -18.53 -3.38 -5.89
CA ASP A 262 -18.40 -2.97 -4.48
C ASP A 262 -16.97 -2.50 -4.13
N GLN A 263 -15.94 -3.05 -4.78
CA GLN A 263 -14.55 -2.65 -4.56
C GLN A 263 -14.10 -1.48 -5.44
N ARG A 264 -14.84 -1.16 -6.49
CA ARG A 264 -14.46 -0.15 -7.49
C ARG A 264 -14.06 1.20 -6.91
N PRO A 265 -14.77 1.80 -5.94
CA PRO A 265 -14.35 3.07 -5.33
C PRO A 265 -12.95 3.00 -4.70
N GLY A 266 -12.57 1.84 -4.16
CA GLY A 266 -11.27 1.62 -3.51
C GLY A 266 -10.09 1.54 -4.48
N PHE A 267 -10.28 1.17 -5.75
CA PHE A 267 -9.18 0.97 -6.69
C PHE A 267 -8.34 2.23 -6.88
N THR A 268 -8.99 3.39 -7.04
CA THR A 268 -8.30 4.67 -7.31
C THR A 268 -7.79 5.38 -6.06
N LEU A 269 -8.19 4.94 -4.85
CA LEU A 269 -7.86 5.61 -3.59
C LEU A 269 -6.55 5.12 -2.96
N ARG A 270 -6.31 3.81 -2.95
CA ARG A 270 -5.16 3.17 -2.27
C ARG A 270 -3.83 3.46 -2.98
N GLY A 271 -2.72 3.51 -2.24
CA GLY A 271 -1.37 3.72 -2.80
C GLY A 271 -1.12 5.15 -3.30
N GLY A 272 -1.82 6.12 -2.72
CA GLY A 272 -1.99 7.49 -3.21
C GLY A 272 -3.12 7.57 -4.22
N THR A 273 -4.01 8.57 -4.05
CA THR A 273 -5.15 8.74 -4.95
C THR A 273 -4.69 9.05 -6.37
N ASN A 274 -5.51 8.69 -7.37
CA ASN A 274 -5.19 9.00 -8.77
C ASN A 274 -5.01 10.50 -9.00
N GLU A 275 -5.70 11.36 -8.25
CA GLU A 275 -5.57 12.82 -8.30
C GLU A 275 -4.17 13.27 -7.86
N ILE A 276 -3.68 12.76 -6.72
CA ILE A 276 -2.33 13.04 -6.23
C ILE A 276 -1.27 12.54 -7.22
N LEU A 277 -1.44 11.32 -7.76
CA LEU A 277 -0.48 10.73 -8.67
C LEU A 277 -0.41 11.43 -10.02
N ARG A 278 -1.53 11.98 -10.52
CA ARG A 278 -1.50 12.87 -11.69
C ARG A 278 -0.62 14.09 -11.46
N GLY A 279 -0.63 14.66 -10.25
CA GLY A 279 0.28 15.74 -9.85
C GLY A 279 1.75 15.29 -9.80
N VAL A 280 2.03 14.07 -9.33
CA VAL A 280 3.39 13.49 -9.34
C VAL A 280 3.88 13.31 -10.78
N ILE A 281 3.05 12.72 -11.64
CA ILE A 281 3.36 12.52 -13.06
C ILE A 281 3.62 13.86 -13.76
N ALA A 282 2.73 14.85 -13.58
CA ALA A 282 2.88 16.17 -14.19
C ALA A 282 4.20 16.84 -13.83
N ARG A 283 4.57 16.82 -12.54
CA ARG A 283 5.87 17.37 -12.09
C ARG A 283 7.04 16.60 -12.71
N GLY A 284 6.97 15.26 -12.73
CA GLY A 284 8.04 14.43 -13.29
C GLY A 284 8.22 14.59 -14.80
N LEU A 285 7.18 15.02 -15.51
CA LEU A 285 7.21 15.35 -16.93
C LEU A 285 7.56 16.84 -17.19
N GLY A 286 7.86 17.61 -16.17
CA GLY A 286 8.21 19.03 -16.30
C GLY A 286 7.03 19.94 -16.67
N LEU A 287 5.79 19.52 -16.43
CA LEU A 287 4.58 20.29 -16.74
C LEU A 287 4.22 21.32 -15.65
N ARG A 288 5.02 21.44 -14.58
CA ARG A 288 4.90 22.43 -13.48
C ARG A 288 6.28 22.77 -12.93
#